data_8027f231635c3635853a264cdd33a210
#
_entry.id   8027f231635c3635853a264cdd33a210
#
_cell.length_a   1.000
_cell.length_b   1.000
_cell.length_c   1.000
_cell.angle_alpha   90.00
_cell.angle_beta   90.00
_cell.angle_gamma   90.00
#
_symmetry.space_group_name_H-M   'P 1'
#
loop_
_entity.id
_entity.type
_entity.pdbx_description
1 polymer ?
#
loop_
_entity_poly.entity_id
_entity_poly.type
_entity_poly.pdbx_seq_one_letter_code
_entity_poly.pdbx_strand_id
1 'polypeptide(L)'
;MAAAADSPIPSQIKGWVYSEYGKASDVLKLETNVPIPELKEDQVLIKVIAAALNPVDSMRMIGFFKVNDTIPTVPGYDVAGVVVKVGSQVKNFKEGDEVYGDLNEEAHEFPKKVGSLAEYNVAEEKVLALKPKNLSFAEAASLPLAIETAYEGLERVGFSAGKSVLVLGGAGGVGTQIIQLAKHVFGASKIAATSSAGKLDLLKSLGANLPIDYTKVKYEDLPEKFDVVFDAIGEPDRALKAVKEGGQVVTIVAPHPTVPFFVLTSTGTTLEKLRPYFESGKVKPVVDPSGPFPFSQAVEAFSYLDTSRATGKVVIYPIP
;
A
#
# COMPACT_ATOMS: atom_id res chain seq x y z
N MET A 1 -27.01 2.81 7.30
CA MET A 1 -27.61 4.05 6.80
C MET A 1 -27.33 4.12 5.31
N ALA A 2 -28.31 3.75 4.50
CA ALA A 2 -28.23 3.82 3.04
C ALA A 2 -28.82 5.18 2.63
N ALA A 3 -27.97 6.15 2.36
CA ALA A 3 -28.39 7.44 1.78
C ALA A 3 -27.19 8.14 1.12
N ALA A 4 -26.67 7.56 0.05
CA ALA A 4 -25.67 8.22 -0.79
C ALA A 4 -25.87 7.94 -2.30
N ALA A 5 -27.01 7.35 -2.71
CA ALA A 5 -27.22 6.91 -4.10
C ALA A 5 -27.96 7.93 -5.00
N ASP A 6 -28.42 9.06 -4.48
CA ASP A 6 -29.35 9.97 -5.24
C ASP A 6 -28.78 11.37 -5.56
N SER A 7 -27.52 11.66 -5.23
CA SER A 7 -26.95 12.95 -5.66
C SER A 7 -26.35 12.81 -7.06
N PRO A 8 -26.67 13.72 -8.01
CA PRO A 8 -26.10 13.66 -9.35
C PRO A 8 -24.56 13.76 -9.26
N ILE A 9 -23.86 12.90 -10.02
CA ILE A 9 -22.40 12.93 -10.11
C ILE A 9 -21.99 14.33 -10.61
N PRO A 10 -21.18 15.09 -9.85
CA PRO A 10 -20.76 16.43 -10.25
C PRO A 10 -19.84 16.37 -11.48
N SER A 11 -19.79 17.45 -12.26
CA SER A 11 -18.84 17.55 -13.39
C SER A 11 -17.41 17.92 -12.95
N GLN A 12 -17.27 18.53 -11.78
CA GLN A 12 -16.01 18.95 -11.17
C GLN A 12 -15.99 18.56 -9.69
N ILE A 13 -14.83 18.18 -9.20
CA ILE A 13 -14.64 17.64 -7.86
C ILE A 13 -13.46 18.32 -7.16
N LYS A 14 -13.39 18.15 -5.85
CA LYS A 14 -12.21 18.52 -5.09
C LYS A 14 -11.16 17.43 -5.21
N GLY A 15 -9.92 17.85 -5.35
CA GLY A 15 -8.75 16.96 -5.38
C GLY A 15 -7.48 17.71 -5.01
N TRP A 16 -6.52 17.01 -4.47
CA TRP A 16 -5.18 17.52 -4.27
C TRP A 16 -4.39 17.36 -5.57
N VAL A 17 -3.82 18.45 -6.07
CA VAL A 17 -3.18 18.50 -7.39
C VAL A 17 -1.76 19.05 -7.24
N TYR A 18 -0.81 18.48 -7.97
CA TYR A 18 0.49 19.10 -8.21
C TYR A 18 0.67 19.34 -9.72
N SER A 19 1.17 20.55 -10.07
CA SER A 19 1.38 21.00 -11.45
C SER A 19 2.86 21.18 -11.80
N GLU A 20 3.74 20.93 -10.84
CA GLU A 20 5.20 20.92 -10.98
C GLU A 20 5.77 19.88 -10.02
N TYR A 21 6.98 19.38 -10.30
CA TYR A 21 7.62 18.40 -9.44
C TYR A 21 8.28 19.09 -8.24
N GLY A 22 8.07 18.51 -7.05
CA GLY A 22 8.62 19.02 -5.80
C GLY A 22 8.10 18.26 -4.58
N LYS A 23 8.43 18.73 -3.40
CA LYS A 23 7.88 18.18 -2.16
C LYS A 23 6.42 18.57 -2.02
N ALA A 24 5.64 17.73 -1.35
CA ALA A 24 4.21 17.99 -1.13
C ALA A 24 3.94 19.37 -0.51
N SER A 25 4.76 19.80 0.45
CA SER A 25 4.68 21.15 1.06
C SER A 25 4.76 22.31 0.08
N ASP A 26 5.42 22.11 -1.04
CA ASP A 26 5.73 23.19 -1.99
C ASP A 26 4.76 23.17 -3.18
N VAL A 27 4.37 21.99 -3.65
CA VAL A 27 3.67 21.83 -4.92
C VAL A 27 2.23 21.32 -4.83
N LEU A 28 1.84 20.65 -3.71
CA LEU A 28 0.52 20.04 -3.58
C LEU A 28 -0.53 21.07 -3.15
N LYS A 29 -1.57 21.25 -3.95
CA LYS A 29 -2.64 22.26 -3.74
C LYS A 29 -4.00 21.60 -3.82
N LEU A 30 -4.91 22.02 -2.93
CA LEU A 30 -6.30 21.60 -2.99
C LEU A 30 -7.04 22.44 -4.05
N GLU A 31 -7.55 21.77 -5.08
CA GLU A 31 -8.35 22.37 -6.14
C GLU A 31 -9.81 21.89 -6.05
N THR A 32 -10.74 22.73 -6.52
CA THR A 32 -12.19 22.47 -6.48
C THR A 32 -12.79 22.24 -7.88
N ASN A 33 -11.97 22.25 -8.89
CA ASN A 33 -12.33 22.17 -10.31
C ASN A 33 -11.63 21.05 -11.05
N VAL A 34 -11.25 19.98 -10.34
CA VAL A 34 -10.66 18.78 -10.95
C VAL A 34 -11.76 18.09 -11.78
N PRO A 35 -11.53 17.81 -13.07
CA PRO A 35 -12.49 17.08 -13.87
C PRO A 35 -12.55 15.61 -13.43
N ILE A 36 -13.75 15.04 -13.38
CA ILE A 36 -13.89 13.59 -13.19
C ILE A 36 -13.33 12.88 -14.43
N PRO A 37 -12.49 11.85 -14.28
CA PRO A 37 -12.01 11.06 -15.40
C PRO A 37 -13.16 10.41 -16.16
N GLU A 38 -13.04 10.33 -17.49
CA GLU A 38 -14.00 9.63 -18.33
C GLU A 38 -14.04 8.14 -17.99
N LEU A 39 -15.24 7.62 -17.75
CA LEU A 39 -15.47 6.21 -17.43
C LEU A 39 -15.39 5.36 -18.71
N LYS A 40 -14.44 4.43 -18.75
CA LYS A 40 -14.30 3.45 -19.83
C LYS A 40 -15.17 2.21 -19.58
N GLU A 41 -15.28 1.38 -20.62
CA GLU A 41 -16.16 0.19 -20.60
C GLU A 41 -15.79 -0.86 -19.54
N ASP A 42 -14.52 -1.00 -19.21
CA ASP A 42 -13.96 -1.94 -18.24
C ASP A 42 -13.69 -1.34 -16.85
N GLN A 43 -14.13 -0.11 -16.63
CA GLN A 43 -13.88 0.65 -15.40
C GLN A 43 -15.14 0.84 -14.56
N VAL A 44 -14.94 1.13 -13.29
CA VAL A 44 -15.96 1.64 -12.38
C VAL A 44 -15.60 3.05 -11.93
N LEU A 45 -16.61 3.89 -11.73
CA LEU A 45 -16.48 5.19 -11.07
C LEU A 45 -16.72 5.00 -9.57
N ILE A 46 -15.78 5.42 -8.78
CA ILE A 46 -15.77 5.27 -7.32
C ILE A 46 -15.95 6.64 -6.68
N LYS A 47 -16.93 6.80 -5.78
CA LYS A 47 -16.91 7.86 -4.78
C LYS A 47 -15.88 7.44 -3.74
N VAL A 48 -14.76 8.16 -3.66
CA VAL A 48 -13.66 7.86 -2.75
C VAL A 48 -14.07 8.27 -1.32
N ILE A 49 -13.89 7.35 -0.37
CA ILE A 49 -14.18 7.59 1.05
C ILE A 49 -12.90 7.68 1.86
N ALA A 50 -11.90 6.86 1.49
CA ALA A 50 -10.58 6.86 2.12
C ALA A 50 -9.48 6.57 1.08
N ALA A 51 -8.30 7.09 1.33
CA ALA A 51 -7.08 6.83 0.59
C ALA A 51 -5.93 6.53 1.56
N ALA A 52 -4.89 5.82 1.11
CA ALA A 52 -3.69 5.67 1.92
C ALA A 52 -2.44 6.04 1.12
N LEU A 53 -1.50 6.68 1.80
CA LEU A 53 -0.28 7.17 1.20
C LEU A 53 0.81 6.09 1.19
N ASN A 54 1.65 6.15 0.16
CA ASN A 54 2.79 5.29 -0.04
C ASN A 54 4.05 6.10 -0.36
N PRO A 55 5.26 5.61 -0.06
CA PRO A 55 6.49 6.30 -0.48
C PRO A 55 6.54 6.57 -1.99
N VAL A 56 5.96 5.72 -2.82
CA VAL A 56 5.89 5.90 -4.27
C VAL A 56 5.09 7.14 -4.68
N ASP A 57 4.10 7.57 -3.89
CA ASP A 57 3.37 8.83 -4.12
C ASP A 57 4.31 10.04 -4.02
N SER A 58 5.11 10.10 -2.95
CA SER A 58 6.12 11.15 -2.78
C SER A 58 7.22 11.07 -3.85
N MET A 59 7.70 9.87 -4.20
CA MET A 59 8.70 9.67 -5.24
C MET A 59 8.19 10.16 -6.61
N ARG A 60 6.94 9.89 -6.95
CA ARG A 60 6.30 10.39 -8.16
C ARG A 60 6.23 11.92 -8.14
N MET A 61 5.79 12.50 -7.03
CA MET A 61 5.63 13.95 -6.87
C MET A 61 6.97 14.71 -6.99
N ILE A 62 8.09 14.13 -6.53
CA ILE A 62 9.43 14.71 -6.73
C ILE A 62 10.03 14.42 -8.11
N GLY A 63 9.29 13.76 -9.00
CA GLY A 63 9.66 13.53 -10.40
C GLY A 63 10.53 12.31 -10.66
N PHE A 64 10.53 11.31 -9.78
CA PHE A 64 11.29 10.07 -10.00
C PHE A 64 10.83 9.34 -11.28
N PHE A 65 9.53 9.44 -11.62
CA PHE A 65 8.91 8.82 -12.80
C PHE A 65 8.58 9.81 -13.92
N LYS A 66 9.17 11.00 -13.94
CA LYS A 66 8.83 12.11 -14.86
C LYS A 66 8.87 11.76 -16.35
N VAL A 67 9.58 10.69 -16.74
CA VAL A 67 9.68 10.27 -18.14
C VAL A 67 8.33 9.76 -18.65
N ASN A 68 7.57 9.07 -17.80
CA ASN A 68 6.26 8.47 -18.14
C ASN A 68 5.10 9.21 -17.49
N ASP A 69 5.39 10.20 -16.64
CA ASP A 69 4.36 10.93 -15.90
C ASP A 69 3.88 12.18 -16.65
N THR A 70 2.66 12.61 -16.32
CA THR A 70 2.03 13.82 -16.85
C THR A 70 1.52 14.69 -15.72
N ILE A 71 1.82 15.98 -15.77
CA ILE A 71 1.29 16.99 -14.86
C ILE A 71 0.33 17.94 -15.60
N PRO A 72 -0.70 18.51 -14.96
CA PRO A 72 -1.07 18.35 -13.55
C PRO A 72 -1.61 16.96 -13.22
N THR A 73 -1.36 16.51 -12.00
CA THR A 73 -1.70 15.15 -11.52
C THR A 73 -2.30 15.21 -10.11
N VAL A 74 -3.28 14.35 -9.85
CA VAL A 74 -3.77 14.02 -8.51
C VAL A 74 -2.98 12.80 -8.02
N PRO A 75 -2.26 12.86 -6.88
CA PRO A 75 -1.55 11.71 -6.33
C PRO A 75 -2.50 10.70 -5.66
N GLY A 76 -1.97 9.55 -5.28
CA GLY A 76 -2.64 8.51 -4.53
C GLY A 76 -2.86 7.24 -5.34
N TYR A 77 -2.46 6.12 -4.74
CA TYR A 77 -2.57 4.79 -5.31
C TYR A 77 -3.67 3.99 -4.63
N ASP A 78 -3.62 3.88 -3.31
CA ASP A 78 -4.59 3.12 -2.53
C ASP A 78 -5.92 3.85 -2.36
N VAL A 79 -7.02 3.14 -2.62
CA VAL A 79 -8.39 3.67 -2.51
C VAL A 79 -9.30 2.71 -1.77
N ALA A 80 -10.26 3.25 -1.04
CA ALA A 80 -11.48 2.56 -0.63
C ALA A 80 -12.68 3.49 -0.79
N GLY A 81 -13.78 2.99 -1.35
CA GLY A 81 -14.93 3.81 -1.65
C GLY A 81 -16.14 3.00 -2.11
N VAL A 82 -17.11 3.72 -2.66
CA VAL A 82 -18.37 3.14 -3.13
C VAL A 82 -18.48 3.31 -4.64
N VAL A 83 -18.83 2.24 -5.35
CA VAL A 83 -19.09 2.27 -6.79
C VAL A 83 -20.36 3.08 -7.04
N VAL A 84 -20.27 4.12 -7.85
CA VAL A 84 -21.41 4.99 -8.21
C VAL A 84 -21.81 4.86 -9.68
N LYS A 85 -20.96 4.25 -10.51
CA LYS A 85 -21.27 3.92 -11.90
C LYS A 85 -20.35 2.82 -12.40
N VAL A 86 -20.84 1.98 -13.30
CA VAL A 86 -20.09 0.90 -13.92
C VAL A 86 -20.02 1.04 -15.43
N GLY A 87 -18.90 0.68 -16.05
CA GLY A 87 -18.73 0.57 -17.48
C GLY A 87 -19.48 -0.65 -18.04
N SER A 88 -19.74 -0.65 -19.34
CA SER A 88 -20.57 -1.67 -20.00
C SER A 88 -19.99 -3.10 -19.99
N GLN A 89 -18.68 -3.25 -19.78
CA GLN A 89 -17.98 -4.54 -19.75
C GLN A 89 -17.69 -5.05 -18.33
N VAL A 90 -17.95 -4.24 -17.30
CA VAL A 90 -17.79 -4.62 -15.87
C VAL A 90 -18.77 -5.75 -15.51
N LYS A 91 -18.27 -6.79 -14.85
CA LYS A 91 -19.03 -8.01 -14.51
C LYS A 91 -19.11 -8.28 -13.01
N ASN A 92 -18.07 -7.89 -12.26
CA ASN A 92 -17.93 -8.30 -10.85
C ASN A 92 -18.43 -7.23 -9.87
N PHE A 93 -18.72 -6.02 -10.34
CA PHE A 93 -19.19 -4.91 -9.50
C PHE A 93 -20.47 -4.30 -10.03
N LYS A 94 -21.23 -3.70 -9.12
CA LYS A 94 -22.43 -2.90 -9.39
C LYS A 94 -22.44 -1.64 -8.55
N GLU A 95 -23.30 -0.70 -8.91
CA GLU A 95 -23.54 0.52 -8.13
C GLU A 95 -23.94 0.17 -6.68
N GLY A 96 -23.34 0.88 -5.73
CA GLY A 96 -23.51 0.65 -4.30
C GLY A 96 -22.53 -0.34 -3.67
N ASP A 97 -21.73 -1.06 -4.46
CA ASP A 97 -20.70 -1.95 -3.90
C ASP A 97 -19.58 -1.14 -3.24
N GLU A 98 -19.19 -1.58 -2.04
CA GLU A 98 -18.01 -1.06 -1.35
C GLU A 98 -16.76 -1.80 -1.86
N VAL A 99 -15.81 -1.03 -2.40
CA VAL A 99 -14.61 -1.57 -3.05
C VAL A 99 -13.33 -0.96 -2.48
N TYR A 100 -12.21 -1.65 -2.69
CA TYR A 100 -10.88 -1.16 -2.37
C TYR A 100 -9.86 -1.75 -3.33
N GLY A 101 -8.72 -1.07 -3.51
CA GLY A 101 -7.65 -1.53 -4.40
C GLY A 101 -6.54 -0.50 -4.55
N ASP A 102 -5.48 -0.88 -5.25
CA ASP A 102 -4.46 0.02 -5.79
C ASP A 102 -4.86 0.39 -7.22
N LEU A 103 -5.02 1.68 -7.48
CA LEU A 103 -5.53 2.21 -8.74
C LEU A 103 -4.60 1.96 -9.93
N ASN A 104 -3.32 1.72 -9.72
CA ASN A 104 -2.31 1.64 -10.76
C ASN A 104 -1.77 0.20 -10.91
N GLU A 105 -2.20 -0.51 -11.94
CA GLU A 105 -1.68 -1.85 -12.23
C GLU A 105 -0.17 -1.83 -12.46
N GLU A 106 0.31 -0.94 -13.31
CA GLU A 106 1.72 -0.78 -13.67
C GLU A 106 2.14 0.68 -13.46
N ALA A 107 2.31 1.05 -12.19
CA ALA A 107 2.53 2.44 -11.76
C ALA A 107 3.74 3.14 -12.41
N HIS A 108 4.77 2.38 -12.79
CA HIS A 108 5.98 2.92 -13.40
C HIS A 108 5.86 3.17 -14.90
N GLU A 109 5.07 2.35 -15.60
CA GLU A 109 4.96 2.42 -17.05
C GLU A 109 3.80 3.32 -17.47
N PHE A 110 2.66 3.21 -16.76
CA PHE A 110 1.42 3.90 -17.10
C PHE A 110 0.77 4.57 -15.88
N PRO A 111 1.43 5.58 -15.27
CA PRO A 111 0.88 6.23 -14.08
C PRO A 111 -0.40 6.98 -14.40
N LYS A 112 -1.46 6.74 -13.64
CA LYS A 112 -2.74 7.45 -13.81
C LYS A 112 -2.61 8.93 -13.48
N LYS A 113 -3.28 9.76 -14.28
CA LYS A 113 -3.33 11.22 -14.09
C LYS A 113 -4.12 11.62 -12.85
N VAL A 114 -5.17 10.88 -12.51
CA VAL A 114 -6.01 11.14 -11.34
C VAL A 114 -5.89 9.95 -10.38
N GLY A 115 -5.28 10.19 -9.25
CA GLY A 115 -5.11 9.24 -8.15
C GLY A 115 -6.24 9.33 -7.11
N SER A 116 -6.05 8.67 -5.97
CA SER A 116 -7.07 8.51 -4.93
C SER A 116 -7.29 9.75 -4.05
N LEU A 117 -6.47 10.80 -4.15
CA LEU A 117 -6.67 12.04 -3.39
C LEU A 117 -7.63 13.02 -4.06
N ALA A 118 -8.77 12.51 -4.52
CA ALA A 118 -9.91 13.26 -5.05
C ALA A 118 -11.23 12.63 -4.59
N GLU A 119 -12.33 13.40 -4.66
CA GLU A 119 -13.67 12.92 -4.25
C GLU A 119 -14.18 11.75 -5.09
N TYR A 120 -13.76 11.66 -6.37
CA TYR A 120 -14.11 10.56 -7.27
C TYR A 120 -12.92 10.12 -8.09
N ASN A 121 -12.90 8.84 -8.43
CA ASN A 121 -11.89 8.26 -9.31
C ASN A 121 -12.47 7.13 -10.17
N VAL A 122 -11.79 6.80 -11.27
CA VAL A 122 -12.07 5.61 -12.08
C VAL A 122 -10.98 4.57 -11.91
N ALA A 123 -11.38 3.32 -11.82
CA ALA A 123 -10.45 2.19 -11.73
C ALA A 123 -10.92 1.04 -12.62
N GLU A 124 -9.98 0.32 -13.22
CA GLU A 124 -10.24 -0.93 -13.91
C GLU A 124 -10.77 -1.96 -12.92
N GLU A 125 -11.77 -2.75 -13.37
CA GLU A 125 -12.35 -3.81 -12.55
C GLU A 125 -11.28 -4.75 -11.95
N LYS A 126 -10.26 -5.08 -12.74
CA LYS A 126 -9.22 -6.06 -12.38
C LYS A 126 -8.31 -5.67 -11.22
N VAL A 127 -8.21 -4.38 -10.87
CA VAL A 127 -7.36 -3.91 -9.75
C VAL A 127 -8.14 -3.75 -8.45
N LEU A 128 -9.44 -3.99 -8.47
CA LEU A 128 -10.33 -3.82 -7.32
C LEU A 128 -10.80 -5.15 -6.75
N ALA A 129 -11.17 -5.10 -5.47
CA ALA A 129 -11.89 -6.15 -4.76
C ALA A 129 -13.05 -5.58 -3.96
N LEU A 130 -14.03 -6.42 -3.60
CA LEU A 130 -15.09 -6.04 -2.67
C LEU A 130 -14.49 -5.86 -1.27
N LYS A 131 -14.76 -4.73 -0.64
CA LYS A 131 -14.27 -4.43 0.71
C LYS A 131 -14.82 -5.46 1.71
N PRO A 132 -13.96 -6.10 2.54
CA PRO A 132 -14.43 -6.96 3.63
C PRO A 132 -15.38 -6.21 4.56
N LYS A 133 -16.50 -6.82 4.92
CA LYS A 133 -17.58 -6.16 5.70
C LYS A 133 -17.16 -5.73 7.09
N ASN A 134 -16.18 -6.42 7.67
CA ASN A 134 -15.65 -6.14 9.00
C ASN A 134 -14.58 -5.03 9.02
N LEU A 135 -14.17 -4.50 7.86
CA LEU A 135 -13.22 -3.40 7.79
C LEU A 135 -13.95 -2.07 7.53
N SER A 136 -13.52 -1.02 8.20
CA SER A 136 -13.83 0.36 7.83
C SER A 136 -13.17 0.75 6.51
N PHE A 137 -13.60 1.84 5.88
CA PHE A 137 -12.96 2.35 4.66
C PHE A 137 -11.50 2.75 4.89
N ALA A 138 -11.19 3.36 6.05
CA ALA A 138 -9.82 3.72 6.40
C ALA A 138 -8.91 2.49 6.54
N GLU A 139 -9.40 1.42 7.16
CA GLU A 139 -8.68 0.15 7.27
C GLU A 139 -8.52 -0.51 5.90
N ALA A 140 -9.56 -0.55 5.09
CA ALA A 140 -9.52 -1.14 3.76
C ALA A 140 -8.54 -0.40 2.84
N ALA A 141 -8.56 0.93 2.81
CA ALA A 141 -7.62 1.72 2.02
C ALA A 141 -6.15 1.51 2.43
N SER A 142 -5.90 1.10 3.68
CA SER A 142 -4.53 0.88 4.17
C SER A 142 -3.89 -0.43 3.71
N LEU A 143 -4.61 -1.28 2.97
CA LEU A 143 -4.14 -2.62 2.62
C LEU A 143 -3.50 -2.71 1.23
N PRO A 144 -4.11 -2.26 0.11
CA PRO A 144 -3.86 -2.78 -1.23
C PRO A 144 -2.38 -2.82 -1.62
N LEU A 145 -1.77 -1.69 -1.93
CA LEU A 145 -0.37 -1.65 -2.40
C LEU A 145 0.59 -2.38 -1.44
N ALA A 146 0.42 -2.16 -0.13
CA ALA A 146 1.32 -2.73 0.87
C ALA A 146 1.20 -4.25 0.98
N ILE A 147 -0.01 -4.79 1.01
CA ILE A 147 -0.21 -6.24 1.16
C ILE A 147 0.04 -6.99 -0.14
N GLU A 148 -0.30 -6.42 -1.28
CA GLU A 148 0.01 -7.00 -2.58
C GLU A 148 1.52 -7.07 -2.81
N THR A 149 2.27 -6.01 -2.46
CA THR A 149 3.74 -6.00 -2.48
C THR A 149 4.31 -7.08 -1.56
N ALA A 150 3.78 -7.20 -0.34
CA ALA A 150 4.23 -8.22 0.61
C ALA A 150 3.95 -9.64 0.09
N TYR A 151 2.76 -9.87 -0.45
CA TYR A 151 2.35 -11.17 -0.99
C TYR A 151 3.19 -11.55 -2.21
N GLU A 152 3.29 -10.67 -3.20
CA GLU A 152 4.06 -10.89 -4.42
C GLU A 152 5.54 -11.13 -4.11
N GLY A 153 6.13 -10.34 -3.22
CA GLY A 153 7.53 -10.50 -2.85
C GLY A 153 7.83 -11.85 -2.19
N LEU A 154 6.93 -12.34 -1.32
CA LEU A 154 7.05 -13.68 -0.73
C LEU A 154 6.89 -14.79 -1.78
N GLU A 155 5.97 -14.65 -2.76
CA GLU A 155 5.84 -15.61 -3.86
C GLU A 155 7.07 -15.62 -4.76
N ARG A 156 7.63 -14.46 -5.12
CA ARG A 156 8.82 -14.35 -5.99
C ARG A 156 10.06 -15.06 -5.45
N VAL A 157 10.23 -15.08 -4.13
CA VAL A 157 11.32 -15.81 -3.47
C VAL A 157 10.96 -17.25 -3.13
N GLY A 158 9.81 -17.74 -3.59
CA GLY A 158 9.35 -19.10 -3.29
C GLY A 158 9.20 -19.37 -1.80
N PHE A 159 8.74 -18.39 -1.03
CA PHE A 159 8.50 -18.56 0.40
C PHE A 159 7.37 -19.57 0.64
N SER A 160 7.56 -20.48 1.58
CA SER A 160 6.63 -21.59 1.83
C SER A 160 6.68 -22.04 3.28
N ALA A 161 5.74 -22.91 3.65
CA ALA A 161 5.65 -23.47 5.00
C ALA A 161 6.97 -24.11 5.46
N GLY A 162 7.31 -23.84 6.71
CA GLY A 162 8.53 -24.33 7.33
C GLY A 162 9.78 -23.48 7.11
N LYS A 163 9.77 -22.51 6.18
CA LYS A 163 10.88 -21.56 5.99
C LYS A 163 10.88 -20.47 7.05
N SER A 164 12.06 -19.92 7.32
CA SER A 164 12.25 -18.74 8.18
C SER A 164 12.41 -17.46 7.34
N VAL A 165 11.93 -16.33 7.87
CA VAL A 165 12.05 -15.01 7.22
C VAL A 165 12.58 -13.96 8.19
N LEU A 166 13.44 -13.09 7.68
CA LEU A 166 13.82 -11.83 8.31
C LEU A 166 13.19 -10.68 7.51
N VAL A 167 12.42 -9.84 8.20
CA VAL A 167 11.74 -8.67 7.62
C VAL A 167 12.46 -7.40 8.06
N LEU A 168 13.12 -6.72 7.14
CA LEU A 168 13.72 -5.42 7.39
C LEU A 168 12.65 -4.34 7.24
N GLY A 169 12.51 -3.47 8.26
CA GLY A 169 11.43 -2.49 8.32
C GLY A 169 10.07 -3.06 8.74
N GLY A 170 10.06 -4.02 9.67
CA GLY A 170 8.88 -4.77 10.09
C GLY A 170 7.70 -3.94 10.61
N ALA A 171 7.93 -2.72 11.08
CA ALA A 171 6.86 -1.83 11.58
C ALA A 171 6.29 -0.86 10.51
N GLY A 172 6.80 -0.88 9.29
CA GLY A 172 6.29 -0.10 8.17
C GLY A 172 5.07 -0.72 7.48
N GLY A 173 4.52 -0.03 6.48
CA GLY A 173 3.33 -0.47 5.75
C GLY A 173 3.46 -1.89 5.19
N VAL A 174 4.49 -2.16 4.39
CA VAL A 174 4.75 -3.49 3.80
C VAL A 174 5.20 -4.48 4.87
N GLY A 175 6.11 -4.08 5.78
CA GLY A 175 6.68 -4.97 6.79
C GLY A 175 5.64 -5.59 7.73
N THR A 176 4.63 -4.79 8.15
CA THR A 176 3.52 -5.28 8.99
C THR A 176 2.69 -6.36 8.29
N GLN A 177 2.56 -6.27 6.97
CA GLN A 177 1.83 -7.25 6.17
C GLN A 177 2.69 -8.50 5.93
N ILE A 178 4.00 -8.38 5.66
CA ILE A 178 4.88 -9.52 5.50
C ILE A 178 4.86 -10.43 6.74
N ILE A 179 4.95 -9.85 7.94
CA ILE A 179 4.93 -10.62 9.20
C ILE A 179 3.64 -11.45 9.31
N GLN A 180 2.49 -10.83 9.04
CA GLN A 180 1.19 -11.49 9.14
C GLN A 180 0.97 -12.54 8.04
N LEU A 181 1.35 -12.23 6.80
CA LEU A 181 1.26 -13.17 5.68
C LEU A 181 2.19 -14.37 5.91
N ALA A 182 3.43 -14.14 6.32
CA ALA A 182 4.37 -15.22 6.63
C ALA A 182 3.80 -16.17 7.69
N LYS A 183 3.17 -15.63 8.74
CA LYS A 183 2.56 -16.42 9.81
C LYS A 183 1.30 -17.16 9.38
N HIS A 184 0.34 -16.46 8.82
CA HIS A 184 -1.03 -16.96 8.69
C HIS A 184 -1.36 -17.53 7.32
N VAL A 185 -0.62 -17.13 6.28
CA VAL A 185 -0.86 -17.56 4.90
C VAL A 185 0.19 -18.57 4.45
N PHE A 186 1.47 -18.27 4.69
CA PHE A 186 2.57 -19.09 4.21
C PHE A 186 3.08 -20.13 5.23
N GLY A 187 2.74 -20.03 6.51
CA GLY A 187 3.12 -21.01 7.52
C GLY A 187 4.61 -21.00 7.87
N ALA A 188 5.19 -19.82 8.04
CA ALA A 188 6.58 -19.64 8.44
C ALA A 188 6.93 -20.41 9.72
N SER A 189 8.10 -21.04 9.77
CA SER A 189 8.62 -21.68 11.00
C SER A 189 9.17 -20.65 11.99
N LYS A 190 9.72 -19.55 11.47
CA LYS A 190 10.26 -18.44 12.26
C LYS A 190 10.17 -17.13 11.50
N ILE A 191 9.79 -16.08 12.22
CA ILE A 191 9.68 -14.71 11.71
C ILE A 191 10.52 -13.80 12.60
N ALA A 192 11.60 -13.26 12.06
CA ALA A 192 12.33 -12.16 12.65
C ALA A 192 11.95 -10.86 11.95
N ALA A 193 11.91 -9.75 12.68
CA ALA A 193 11.59 -8.47 12.09
C ALA A 193 12.32 -7.33 12.82
N THR A 194 12.83 -6.36 12.05
CA THR A 194 13.53 -5.20 12.59
C THR A 194 12.63 -4.00 12.78
N SER A 195 12.79 -3.28 13.86
CA SER A 195 12.23 -1.95 14.08
C SER A 195 13.01 -1.20 15.17
N SER A 196 12.63 0.04 15.47
CA SER A 196 13.10 0.74 16.67
C SER A 196 12.46 0.17 17.95
N ALA A 197 13.09 0.41 19.10
CA ALA A 197 12.67 -0.13 20.40
C ALA A 197 11.16 0.04 20.70
N GLY A 198 10.61 1.22 20.44
CA GLY A 198 9.20 1.53 20.74
C GLY A 198 8.16 0.75 19.94
N LYS A 199 8.56 0.00 18.91
CA LYS A 199 7.66 -0.76 18.04
C LYS A 199 7.82 -2.27 18.14
N LEU A 200 8.67 -2.78 19.02
CA LEU A 200 8.94 -4.23 19.15
C LEU A 200 7.71 -5.03 19.59
N ASP A 201 6.87 -4.46 20.45
CA ASP A 201 5.65 -5.13 20.90
C ASP A 201 4.60 -5.24 19.79
N LEU A 202 4.55 -4.26 18.89
CA LEU A 202 3.75 -4.37 17.67
C LEU A 202 4.22 -5.57 16.84
N LEU A 203 5.54 -5.70 16.57
CA LEU A 203 6.05 -6.82 15.79
C LEU A 203 5.65 -8.18 16.38
N LYS A 204 5.77 -8.32 17.72
CA LYS A 204 5.34 -9.54 18.44
C LYS A 204 3.84 -9.80 18.24
N SER A 205 3.02 -8.76 18.42
CA SER A 205 1.57 -8.88 18.28
C SER A 205 1.12 -9.31 16.88
N LEU A 206 1.88 -8.91 15.84
CA LEU A 206 1.65 -9.31 14.45
C LEU A 206 2.14 -10.73 14.15
N GLY A 207 3.02 -11.28 14.99
CA GLY A 207 3.47 -12.66 14.86
C GLY A 207 4.97 -12.88 14.73
N ALA A 208 5.80 -11.83 14.88
CA ALA A 208 7.25 -11.99 14.89
C ALA A 208 7.71 -12.75 16.14
N ASN A 209 8.43 -13.85 15.92
CA ASN A 209 9.03 -14.63 17.01
C ASN A 209 10.29 -13.95 17.57
N LEU A 210 11.01 -13.22 16.69
CA LEU A 210 12.25 -12.54 17.03
C LEU A 210 12.18 -11.07 16.58
N PRO A 211 11.59 -10.18 17.38
CA PRO A 211 11.67 -8.74 17.13
C PRO A 211 13.07 -8.22 17.45
N ILE A 212 13.66 -7.45 16.55
CA ILE A 212 15.04 -6.98 16.63
C ILE A 212 15.05 -5.45 16.67
N ASP A 213 15.60 -4.89 17.74
CA ASP A 213 15.90 -3.46 17.83
C ASP A 213 17.17 -3.15 17.04
N TYR A 214 17.02 -2.64 15.80
CA TYR A 214 18.16 -2.34 14.92
C TYR A 214 19.07 -1.22 15.47
N THR A 215 18.61 -0.47 16.46
CA THR A 215 19.44 0.58 17.12
C THR A 215 20.45 -0.01 18.10
N LYS A 216 20.25 -1.27 18.51
CA LYS A 216 21.09 -1.97 19.48
C LYS A 216 21.75 -3.23 18.92
N VAL A 217 21.12 -3.87 17.95
CA VAL A 217 21.56 -5.16 17.41
C VAL A 217 21.72 -5.04 15.90
N LYS A 218 22.89 -5.39 15.42
CA LYS A 218 23.13 -5.58 13.99
C LYS A 218 22.58 -6.93 13.57
N TYR A 219 21.49 -6.95 12.83
CA TYR A 219 20.82 -8.19 12.43
C TYR A 219 21.70 -9.07 11.52
N GLU A 220 22.63 -8.48 10.76
CA GLU A 220 23.58 -9.18 9.93
C GLU A 220 24.65 -9.98 10.73
N ASP A 221 24.88 -9.60 11.98
CA ASP A 221 25.84 -10.27 12.89
C ASP A 221 25.19 -11.37 13.74
N LEU A 222 23.88 -11.57 13.61
CA LEU A 222 23.21 -12.68 14.30
C LEU A 222 23.79 -14.03 13.86
N PRO A 223 24.02 -14.97 14.79
CA PRO A 223 24.51 -16.31 14.46
C PRO A 223 23.51 -17.09 13.61
N GLU A 224 22.22 -16.84 13.79
CA GLU A 224 21.16 -17.44 13.01
C GLU A 224 20.94 -16.67 11.70
N LYS A 225 20.86 -17.42 10.60
CA LYS A 225 20.54 -16.91 9.26
C LYS A 225 19.15 -17.40 8.83
N PHE A 226 18.56 -16.73 7.87
CA PHE A 226 17.18 -16.93 7.45
C PHE A 226 17.09 -17.51 6.04
N ASP A 227 16.05 -18.31 5.77
CA ASP A 227 15.82 -18.83 4.42
C ASP A 227 15.47 -17.70 3.43
N VAL A 228 14.79 -16.67 3.93
CA VAL A 228 14.44 -15.47 3.17
C VAL A 228 14.76 -14.23 3.99
N VAL A 229 15.30 -13.20 3.33
CA VAL A 229 15.35 -11.82 3.87
C VAL A 229 14.56 -10.91 2.94
N PHE A 230 13.54 -10.26 3.48
CA PHE A 230 12.74 -9.29 2.76
C PHE A 230 13.19 -7.88 3.15
N ASP A 231 13.79 -7.17 2.22
CA ASP A 231 14.32 -5.82 2.43
C ASP A 231 13.30 -4.76 1.98
N ALA A 232 12.65 -4.14 2.95
CA ALA A 232 11.73 -3.02 2.73
C ALA A 232 12.32 -1.65 3.16
N ILE A 233 13.65 -1.57 3.36
CA ILE A 233 14.33 -0.35 3.81
C ILE A 233 15.51 0.08 2.92
N GLY A 234 15.92 -0.79 1.96
CA GLY A 234 17.01 -0.49 1.03
C GLY A 234 18.42 -0.79 1.56
N GLU A 235 18.59 -1.90 2.27
CA GLU A 235 19.89 -2.37 2.79
C GLU A 235 20.28 -3.75 2.21
N PRO A 236 20.27 -3.96 0.87
CA PRO A 236 20.45 -5.26 0.27
C PRO A 236 21.80 -5.91 0.60
N ASP A 237 22.89 -5.13 0.69
CA ASP A 237 24.23 -5.67 1.06
C ASP A 237 24.28 -6.22 2.49
N ARG A 238 23.54 -5.63 3.41
CA ARG A 238 23.40 -6.12 4.78
C ARG A 238 22.48 -7.33 4.83
N ALA A 239 21.40 -7.31 4.05
CA ALA A 239 20.44 -8.41 3.92
C ALA A 239 21.15 -9.69 3.44
N LEU A 240 22.06 -9.59 2.45
CA LEU A 240 22.87 -10.71 1.96
C LEU A 240 23.72 -11.38 3.04
N LYS A 241 24.11 -10.65 4.10
CA LYS A 241 24.86 -11.24 5.24
C LYS A 241 23.97 -11.97 6.24
N ALA A 242 22.66 -11.74 6.18
CA ALA A 242 21.68 -12.35 7.10
C ALA A 242 20.96 -13.57 6.50
N VAL A 243 21.14 -13.85 5.22
CA VAL A 243 20.52 -14.99 4.53
C VAL A 243 21.40 -16.25 4.66
N LYS A 244 20.76 -17.42 4.71
CA LYS A 244 21.43 -18.73 4.65
C LYS A 244 22.08 -18.96 3.29
N GLU A 245 23.06 -19.85 3.23
CA GLU A 245 23.54 -20.39 1.96
C GLU A 245 22.38 -21.03 1.18
N GLY A 246 22.22 -20.65 -0.08
CA GLY A 246 21.08 -21.06 -0.91
C GLY A 246 19.74 -20.38 -0.58
N GLY A 247 19.69 -19.50 0.41
CA GLY A 247 18.51 -18.69 0.71
C GLY A 247 18.32 -17.54 -0.28
N GLN A 248 17.22 -16.81 -0.12
CA GLN A 248 16.81 -15.74 -1.05
C GLN A 248 16.74 -14.39 -0.34
N VAL A 249 17.12 -13.34 -1.05
CA VAL A 249 16.89 -11.95 -0.63
C VAL A 249 16.03 -11.27 -1.69
N VAL A 250 15.10 -10.44 -1.28
CA VAL A 250 14.32 -9.57 -2.20
C VAL A 250 14.28 -8.16 -1.63
N THR A 251 14.40 -7.16 -2.50
CA THR A 251 14.25 -5.74 -2.13
C THR A 251 13.16 -5.07 -2.97
N ILE A 252 12.47 -4.09 -2.36
CA ILE A 252 11.41 -3.30 -3.00
C ILE A 252 11.77 -1.80 -3.07
N VAL A 253 12.99 -1.44 -2.71
CA VAL A 253 13.37 -0.02 -2.58
C VAL A 253 14.11 0.49 -3.80
N ALA A 254 15.10 -0.26 -4.27
CA ALA A 254 15.89 0.11 -5.44
C ALA A 254 16.51 -1.11 -6.13
N PRO A 255 16.78 -1.05 -7.44
CA PRO A 255 17.52 -2.09 -8.14
C PRO A 255 18.90 -2.32 -7.51
N HIS A 256 19.29 -3.60 -7.44
CA HIS A 256 20.60 -4.03 -6.94
C HIS A 256 21.21 -5.09 -7.87
N PRO A 257 22.54 -5.14 -8.09
CA PRO A 257 23.15 -6.06 -9.06
C PRO A 257 22.93 -7.54 -8.79
N THR A 258 22.79 -7.93 -7.53
CA THR A 258 22.71 -9.36 -7.10
C THR A 258 21.47 -9.69 -6.28
N VAL A 259 20.65 -8.70 -5.91
CA VAL A 259 19.40 -8.92 -5.17
C VAL A 259 18.24 -8.62 -6.10
N PRO A 260 17.29 -9.54 -6.28
CA PRO A 260 16.06 -9.29 -7.03
C PRO A 260 15.32 -8.07 -6.48
N PHE A 261 15.06 -7.14 -7.36
CA PHE A 261 14.18 -5.98 -7.15
C PHE A 261 12.93 -6.17 -8.00
N PHE A 262 11.78 -5.77 -7.49
CA PHE A 262 10.56 -5.74 -8.26
C PHE A 262 9.71 -4.52 -7.93
N VAL A 263 8.87 -4.17 -8.85
CA VAL A 263 7.76 -3.23 -8.68
C VAL A 263 6.48 -4.03 -8.73
N LEU A 264 5.56 -3.70 -7.85
CA LEU A 264 4.26 -4.36 -7.77
C LEU A 264 3.50 -4.25 -9.09
N THR A 265 2.86 -5.35 -9.49
CA THR A 265 1.76 -5.35 -10.46
C THR A 265 0.46 -5.54 -9.69
N SER A 266 -0.32 -4.47 -9.55
CA SER A 266 -1.52 -4.48 -8.72
C SER A 266 -2.64 -5.30 -9.32
N THR A 267 -3.32 -6.10 -8.49
CA THR A 267 -4.43 -6.95 -8.91
C THR A 267 -5.43 -7.21 -7.78
N GLY A 268 -6.70 -6.97 -8.04
CA GLY A 268 -7.79 -7.33 -7.12
C GLY A 268 -7.86 -8.82 -6.80
N THR A 269 -7.29 -9.68 -7.64
CA THR A 269 -7.23 -11.13 -7.41
C THR A 269 -6.48 -11.48 -6.12
N THR A 270 -5.36 -10.79 -5.83
CA THR A 270 -4.61 -11.00 -4.59
C THR A 270 -5.45 -10.58 -3.37
N LEU A 271 -6.16 -9.46 -3.45
CA LEU A 271 -7.04 -9.00 -2.38
C LEU A 271 -8.20 -9.97 -2.12
N GLU A 272 -8.82 -10.50 -3.18
CA GLU A 272 -9.87 -11.52 -3.07
C GLU A 272 -9.34 -12.83 -2.45
N LYS A 273 -8.16 -13.28 -2.85
CA LYS A 273 -7.49 -14.47 -2.28
C LYS A 273 -7.23 -14.30 -0.78
N LEU A 274 -6.91 -13.10 -0.34
CA LEU A 274 -6.61 -12.79 1.06
C LEU A 274 -7.87 -12.44 1.90
N ARG A 275 -9.02 -12.22 1.28
CA ARG A 275 -10.28 -11.89 1.96
C ARG A 275 -10.60 -12.76 3.17
N PRO A 276 -10.51 -14.12 3.12
CA PRO A 276 -10.84 -14.97 4.27
C PRO A 276 -9.96 -14.69 5.50
N TYR A 277 -8.73 -14.23 5.28
CA TYR A 277 -7.81 -13.85 6.36
C TYR A 277 -8.16 -12.50 6.99
N PHE A 278 -8.67 -11.56 6.19
CA PHE A 278 -9.20 -10.29 6.70
C PHE A 278 -10.49 -10.52 7.49
N GLU A 279 -11.44 -11.25 6.93
CA GLU A 279 -12.73 -11.52 7.55
C GLU A 279 -12.62 -12.32 8.85
N SER A 280 -11.64 -13.23 8.95
CA SER A 280 -11.34 -13.96 10.18
C SER A 280 -10.50 -13.17 11.19
N GLY A 281 -10.01 -11.97 10.82
CA GLY A 281 -9.13 -11.16 11.65
C GLY A 281 -7.73 -11.73 11.87
N LYS A 282 -7.31 -12.75 11.08
CA LYS A 282 -5.95 -13.31 11.12
C LYS A 282 -4.92 -12.34 10.53
N VAL A 283 -5.29 -11.64 9.46
CA VAL A 283 -4.51 -10.55 8.88
C VAL A 283 -5.29 -9.25 9.09
N LYS A 284 -4.63 -8.26 9.68
CA LYS A 284 -5.26 -6.99 10.06
C LYS A 284 -4.55 -5.82 9.42
N PRO A 285 -5.29 -4.79 9.01
CA PRO A 285 -4.68 -3.52 8.63
C PRO A 285 -3.98 -2.90 9.85
N VAL A 286 -2.85 -2.24 9.60
CA VAL A 286 -2.14 -1.46 10.61
C VAL A 286 -2.13 0.00 10.14
N VAL A 287 -3.05 0.79 10.69
CA VAL A 287 -3.13 2.23 10.44
C VAL A 287 -2.28 2.96 11.47
N ASP A 288 -1.53 3.97 11.02
CA ASP A 288 -0.67 4.76 11.91
C ASP A 288 -1.49 5.45 13.01
N PRO A 289 -1.08 5.39 14.27
CA PRO A 289 -1.82 5.97 15.40
C PRO A 289 -1.90 7.51 15.37
N SER A 290 -1.08 8.19 14.55
CA SER A 290 -1.19 9.64 14.34
C SER A 290 -2.32 10.04 13.40
N GLY A 291 -2.90 9.08 12.68
CA GLY A 291 -4.03 9.26 11.77
C GLY A 291 -5.31 8.57 12.24
N PRO A 292 -6.31 8.46 11.35
CA PRO A 292 -6.34 9.00 9.99
C PRO A 292 -6.25 10.53 9.94
N PHE A 293 -5.58 11.05 8.90
CA PHE A 293 -5.54 12.49 8.64
C PHE A 293 -6.78 12.92 7.84
N PRO A 294 -7.43 14.04 8.19
CA PRO A 294 -8.53 14.56 7.39
C PRO A 294 -8.04 14.99 6.00
N PHE A 295 -8.94 14.99 5.01
CA PHE A 295 -8.62 15.36 3.62
C PHE A 295 -7.93 16.72 3.50
N SER A 296 -8.28 17.68 4.34
CA SER A 296 -7.66 19.01 4.38
C SER A 296 -6.19 19.00 4.84
N GLN A 297 -5.70 17.91 5.42
CA GLN A 297 -4.34 17.78 5.95
C GLN A 297 -3.46 16.83 5.11
N ALA A 298 -3.73 16.69 3.81
CA ALA A 298 -2.93 15.81 2.96
C ALA A 298 -1.44 16.22 2.90
N VAL A 299 -1.13 17.51 2.92
CA VAL A 299 0.26 18.00 2.94
C VAL A 299 0.99 17.58 4.21
N GLU A 300 0.33 17.70 5.36
CA GLU A 300 0.86 17.27 6.66
C GLU A 300 1.06 15.75 6.69
N ALA A 301 0.11 15.00 6.13
CA ALA A 301 0.20 13.54 6.03
C ALA A 301 1.40 13.11 5.17
N PHE A 302 1.64 13.75 4.03
CA PHE A 302 2.84 13.52 3.21
C PHE A 302 4.11 13.89 3.96
N SER A 303 4.13 15.04 4.62
CA SER A 303 5.28 15.47 5.42
C SER A 303 5.60 14.47 6.53
N TYR A 304 4.57 13.89 7.14
CA TYR A 304 4.73 12.83 8.14
C TYR A 304 5.24 11.53 7.52
N LEU A 305 4.67 11.09 6.39
CA LEU A 305 5.14 9.90 5.65
C LEU A 305 6.63 10.01 5.31
N ASP A 306 7.06 11.17 4.82
CA ASP A 306 8.44 11.43 4.38
C ASP A 306 9.45 11.39 5.53
N THR A 307 9.00 11.47 6.79
CA THR A 307 9.89 11.23 7.94
C THR A 307 10.38 9.79 8.03
N SER A 308 9.75 8.84 7.33
CA SER A 308 9.99 7.39 7.42
C SER A 308 9.79 6.82 8.83
N ARG A 309 9.00 7.49 9.68
CA ARG A 309 8.73 7.09 11.08
C ARG A 309 7.34 6.53 11.30
N ALA A 310 6.50 6.53 10.30
CA ALA A 310 5.15 5.99 10.37
C ALA A 310 5.14 4.52 10.85
N THR A 311 4.07 4.14 11.52
CA THR A 311 3.79 2.77 11.95
C THR A 311 2.66 2.22 11.11
N GLY A 312 2.92 1.21 10.26
CA GLY A 312 1.92 0.78 9.29
C GLY A 312 1.68 1.83 8.22
N LYS A 313 0.42 2.19 7.97
CA LYS A 313 -0.01 3.03 6.85
C LYS A 313 -0.55 4.39 7.28
N VAL A 314 -0.15 5.43 6.58
CA VAL A 314 -0.69 6.79 6.70
C VAL A 314 -1.96 6.87 5.85
N VAL A 315 -3.10 7.16 6.47
CA VAL A 315 -4.42 7.14 5.84
C VAL A 315 -5.04 8.54 5.84
N ILE A 316 -5.66 8.89 4.72
CA ILE A 316 -6.49 10.10 4.56
C ILE A 316 -7.97 9.69 4.65
N TYR A 317 -8.68 10.22 5.64
CA TYR A 317 -10.09 9.91 5.91
C TYR A 317 -10.72 10.94 6.86
N PRO A 318 -11.97 11.36 6.65
CA PRO A 318 -12.77 11.07 5.46
C PRO A 318 -12.38 11.95 4.25
N ILE A 319 -12.62 11.43 3.05
CA ILE A 319 -12.65 12.22 1.83
C ILE A 319 -14.10 12.65 1.60
N PRO A 320 -14.39 13.93 1.25
CA PRO A 320 -15.73 14.53 1.23
C PRO A 320 -16.74 13.85 0.32
#